data_95935fc7572a81d53ccf86f889623b8c
#
_entry.id   95935fc7572a81d53ccf86f889623b8c
#
_cell.length_a   1.000
_cell.length_b   1.000
_cell.length_c   1.000
_cell.angle_alpha   90.00
_cell.angle_beta   90.00
_cell.angle_gamma   90.00
#
_symmetry.space_group_name_H-M   'P 1'
#
loop_
_entity.id
_entity.type
_entity.pdbx_description
1 polymer ?
#
loop_
_entity_poly.entity_id
_entity_poly.type
_entity_poly.pdbx_seq_one_letter_code
_entity_poly.pdbx_strand_id
1 'polypeptide(L)'
;MTKTGFVVANLFRKRTRAVLTLLSVIMAFLLFGLLQSISSIFSAGADFIGATRVMTQARVSFTQPLPLSMVPKLEGVAGVARVAYSQWFGGIWQENTPLFVFAVDPARYHDVYPEFVMPEAQWQAFANTRTAMVAGRQVANQYHWKLGQHIPISSNIYPQKNGSKAWAFDLVGIFDGKDEDWQKQTNQVLINHDYFDEANQFGKGRANFMIIKLTDGKHAESVSKTIDAMFENSPDETKTQTEKDFNLSFVKQIGDIGLIVRWILFAVFFTLLLVVGNTMAQSVRERIPEL
;
A
#
# COMPACT_ATOMS: atom_id res chain seq x y z
N MET A 1 -47.86 24.48 19.50
CA MET A 1 -46.91 23.61 18.75
C MET A 1 -45.59 24.34 18.61
N THR A 2 -44.49 23.74 19.02
CA THR A 2 -43.19 24.39 18.83
C THR A 2 -42.79 24.30 17.33
N LYS A 3 -42.06 25.33 16.84
CA LYS A 3 -41.60 25.38 15.42
C LYS A 3 -40.93 24.09 14.97
N THR A 4 -40.18 23.45 15.86
CA THR A 4 -39.53 22.13 15.63
C THR A 4 -40.52 21.00 15.48
N GLY A 5 -41.57 20.93 16.29
CA GLY A 5 -42.62 19.90 16.17
C GLY A 5 -43.40 20.00 14.85
N PHE A 6 -43.63 21.20 14.36
CA PHE A 6 -44.27 21.43 13.05
C PHE A 6 -43.39 20.95 11.88
N VAL A 7 -42.07 21.21 11.95
CA VAL A 7 -41.11 20.76 10.93
C VAL A 7 -41.04 19.21 10.90
N VAL A 8 -40.93 18.57 12.05
CA VAL A 8 -40.87 17.11 12.16
C VAL A 8 -42.17 16.46 11.66
N ALA A 9 -43.32 16.95 12.06
CA ALA A 9 -44.61 16.42 11.60
C ALA A 9 -44.79 16.56 10.09
N ASN A 10 -44.28 17.64 9.49
CA ASN A 10 -44.30 17.84 8.03
C ASN A 10 -43.30 16.97 7.28
N LEU A 11 -42.13 16.68 7.85
CA LEU A 11 -41.12 15.78 7.26
C LEU A 11 -41.64 14.35 7.10
N PHE A 12 -42.40 13.87 8.09
CA PHE A 12 -42.91 12.50 8.11
C PHE A 12 -44.30 12.33 7.43
N ARG A 13 -44.89 13.40 6.92
CA ARG A 13 -46.20 13.30 6.22
C ARG A 13 -46.13 12.47 4.91
N LYS A 14 -44.99 12.54 4.18
CA LYS A 14 -44.70 11.65 3.04
C LYS A 14 -43.51 10.72 3.41
N ARG A 15 -43.79 9.69 4.20
CA ARG A 15 -42.80 8.80 4.82
C ARG A 15 -41.76 8.25 3.83
N THR A 16 -42.20 7.80 2.65
CA THR A 16 -41.30 7.26 1.62
C THR A 16 -40.27 8.27 1.14
N ARG A 17 -40.67 9.54 0.91
CA ARG A 17 -39.75 10.60 0.48
C ARG A 17 -38.76 10.95 1.60
N ALA A 18 -39.22 11.08 2.84
CA ALA A 18 -38.38 11.38 3.99
C ALA A 18 -37.33 10.27 4.22
N VAL A 19 -37.76 9.00 4.14
CA VAL A 19 -36.84 7.85 4.28
C VAL A 19 -35.80 7.82 3.17
N LEU A 20 -36.20 7.98 1.90
CA LEU A 20 -35.28 7.96 0.76
C LEU A 20 -34.26 9.11 0.84
N THR A 21 -34.68 10.31 1.22
CA THR A 21 -33.78 11.46 1.38
C THR A 21 -32.79 11.21 2.54
N LEU A 22 -33.28 10.72 3.68
CA LEU A 22 -32.44 10.39 4.83
C LEU A 22 -31.43 9.31 4.47
N LEU A 23 -31.87 8.27 3.78
CA LEU A 23 -31.00 7.15 3.34
C LEU A 23 -29.92 7.63 2.38
N SER A 24 -30.24 8.53 1.44
CA SER A 24 -29.28 9.13 0.52
C SER A 24 -28.20 9.95 1.26
N VAL A 25 -28.61 10.73 2.26
CA VAL A 25 -27.68 11.52 3.08
C VAL A 25 -26.79 10.61 3.92
N ILE A 26 -27.36 9.57 4.56
CA ILE A 26 -26.61 8.58 5.34
C ILE A 26 -25.57 7.88 4.44
N MET A 27 -25.95 7.44 3.24
CA MET A 27 -25.02 6.79 2.30
C MET A 27 -23.90 7.72 1.87
N ALA A 28 -24.17 9.00 1.61
CA ALA A 28 -23.13 9.97 1.27
C ALA A 28 -22.12 10.17 2.41
N PHE A 29 -22.58 10.29 3.66
CA PHE A 29 -21.70 10.41 4.83
C PHE A 29 -20.93 9.11 5.11
N LEU A 30 -21.54 7.93 4.92
CA LEU A 30 -20.88 6.64 5.05
C LEU A 30 -19.74 6.50 4.04
N LEU A 31 -19.99 6.81 2.78
CA LEU A 31 -18.96 6.77 1.73
C LEU A 31 -17.82 7.75 2.03
N PHE A 32 -18.13 8.97 2.44
CA PHE A 32 -17.13 9.96 2.84
C PHE A 32 -16.29 9.46 4.03
N GLY A 33 -16.94 8.93 5.07
CA GLY A 33 -16.27 8.40 6.26
C GLY A 33 -15.35 7.21 5.94
N LEU A 34 -15.80 6.28 5.09
CA LEU A 34 -14.99 5.16 4.62
C LEU A 34 -13.76 5.64 3.87
N LEU A 35 -13.91 6.60 2.95
CA LEU A 35 -12.80 7.15 2.19
C LEU A 35 -11.79 7.86 3.09
N GLN A 36 -12.27 8.63 4.06
CA GLN A 36 -11.41 9.32 5.03
C GLN A 36 -10.67 8.33 5.93
N SER A 37 -11.32 7.23 6.32
CA SER A 37 -10.68 6.15 7.10
C SER A 37 -9.58 5.47 6.30
N ILE A 38 -9.80 5.17 5.02
CA ILE A 38 -8.77 4.61 4.14
C ILE A 38 -7.57 5.57 4.03
N SER A 39 -7.82 6.85 3.80
CA SER A 39 -6.76 7.86 3.71
C SER A 39 -5.94 7.98 5.01
N SER A 40 -6.58 7.87 6.18
CA SER A 40 -5.90 7.97 7.48
C SER A 40 -5.04 6.74 7.80
N ILE A 41 -5.45 5.53 7.38
CA ILE A 41 -4.67 4.30 7.55
C ILE A 41 -3.33 4.42 6.81
N PHE A 42 -3.35 4.92 5.59
CA PHE A 42 -2.12 5.10 4.80
C PHE A 42 -1.20 6.21 5.35
N SER A 43 -1.76 7.29 5.90
CA SER A 43 -0.93 8.37 6.46
C SER A 43 -0.33 8.03 7.83
N ALA A 44 -1.02 7.26 8.65
CA ALA A 44 -0.52 6.88 9.99
C ALA A 44 0.73 5.99 9.94
N GLY A 45 0.91 5.17 8.88
CA GLY A 45 2.10 4.33 8.71
C GLY A 45 3.37 5.10 8.36
N ALA A 46 3.27 6.34 7.87
CA ALA A 46 4.42 7.10 7.41
C ALA A 46 5.22 7.80 8.54
N ASP A 47 4.60 8.04 9.69
CA ASP A 47 5.21 8.85 10.76
C ASP A 47 6.22 8.08 11.64
N PHE A 48 6.23 6.75 11.59
CA PHE A 48 7.01 5.88 12.48
C PHE A 48 8.33 5.38 11.86
N ILE A 49 8.54 5.60 10.56
CA ILE A 49 9.72 5.09 9.86
C ILE A 49 10.89 6.03 10.14
N GLY A 50 11.87 5.52 10.86
CA GLY A 50 13.06 6.27 11.26
C GLY A 50 13.84 6.81 10.05
N ALA A 51 14.49 7.97 10.24
CA ALA A 51 15.29 8.65 9.21
C ALA A 51 16.56 7.88 8.77
N THR A 52 16.74 6.64 9.23
CA THR A 52 17.94 5.84 9.00
C THR A 52 17.92 5.05 7.70
N ARG A 53 16.85 5.14 6.93
CA ARG A 53 16.73 4.45 5.62
C ARG A 53 16.29 5.42 4.52
N VAL A 54 16.84 5.20 3.34
CA VAL A 54 16.41 5.85 2.11
C VAL A 54 16.00 4.79 1.08
N MET A 55 15.03 5.14 0.25
CA MET A 55 14.50 4.30 -0.81
C MET A 55 14.89 4.89 -2.15
N THR A 56 15.55 4.10 -2.98
CA THR A 56 15.90 4.46 -4.36
C THR A 56 15.04 3.67 -5.33
N GLN A 57 14.41 4.35 -6.25
CA GLN A 57 13.60 3.79 -7.33
C GLN A 57 13.96 4.45 -8.66
N ALA A 58 13.48 3.91 -9.77
CA ALA A 58 13.61 4.59 -11.05
C ALA A 58 12.86 5.93 -11.03
N ARG A 59 13.49 6.97 -11.60
CA ARG A 59 12.97 8.34 -11.60
C ARG A 59 11.64 8.48 -12.32
N VAL A 60 11.48 7.71 -13.41
CA VAL A 60 10.30 7.80 -14.29
C VAL A 60 9.07 7.14 -13.64
N SER A 61 9.24 5.95 -13.05
CA SER A 61 8.14 5.20 -12.44
C SER A 61 8.67 4.18 -11.44
N PHE A 62 7.99 4.01 -10.32
CA PHE A 62 8.29 2.95 -9.35
C PHE A 62 8.06 1.54 -9.92
N THR A 63 7.32 1.40 -11.02
CA THR A 63 7.11 0.11 -11.69
C THR A 63 8.26 -0.27 -12.62
N GLN A 64 9.15 0.67 -12.98
CA GLN A 64 10.33 0.39 -13.76
C GLN A 64 11.42 -0.20 -12.85
N PRO A 65 11.87 -1.44 -13.07
CA PRO A 65 12.88 -2.04 -12.22
C PRO A 65 14.28 -1.52 -12.55
N LEU A 66 15.09 -1.31 -11.52
CA LEU A 66 16.50 -0.94 -11.58
C LEU A 66 17.39 -2.18 -11.63
N PRO A 67 18.55 -2.15 -12.29
CA PRO A 67 19.46 -3.28 -12.35
C PRO A 67 20.18 -3.53 -11.01
N LEU A 68 20.26 -4.78 -10.57
CA LEU A 68 20.97 -5.16 -9.32
C LEU A 68 22.47 -4.87 -9.37
N SER A 69 23.06 -4.65 -10.55
CA SER A 69 24.44 -4.19 -10.71
C SER A 69 24.70 -2.80 -10.08
N MET A 70 23.65 -2.07 -9.71
CA MET A 70 23.75 -0.83 -8.95
C MET A 70 24.09 -1.07 -7.47
N VAL A 71 23.75 -2.21 -6.90
CA VAL A 71 23.92 -2.52 -5.47
C VAL A 71 25.35 -2.29 -4.98
N PRO A 72 26.41 -2.84 -5.63
CA PRO A 72 27.79 -2.56 -5.20
C PRO A 72 28.19 -1.08 -5.28
N LYS A 73 27.64 -0.35 -6.26
CA LYS A 73 27.90 1.09 -6.40
C LYS A 73 27.25 1.87 -5.26
N LEU A 74 26.04 1.51 -4.90
CA LEU A 74 25.32 2.13 -3.78
C LEU A 74 25.99 1.82 -2.43
N GLU A 75 26.48 0.59 -2.23
CA GLU A 75 27.25 0.21 -1.04
C GLU A 75 28.58 0.95 -0.92
N GLY A 76 29.16 1.42 -2.03
CA GLY A 76 30.36 2.27 -2.06
C GLY A 76 30.14 3.73 -1.68
N VAL A 77 28.90 4.19 -1.54
CA VAL A 77 28.61 5.59 -1.18
C VAL A 77 28.87 5.82 0.29
N ALA A 78 29.63 6.88 0.61
CA ALA A 78 29.92 7.27 1.98
C ALA A 78 28.61 7.52 2.76
N GLY A 79 28.48 6.92 3.94
CA GLY A 79 27.27 7.00 4.77
C GLY A 79 26.26 5.88 4.54
N VAL A 80 26.47 4.99 3.55
CA VAL A 80 25.69 3.78 3.36
C VAL A 80 26.23 2.66 4.22
N ALA A 81 25.39 2.02 5.00
CA ALA A 81 25.75 0.86 5.85
C ALA A 81 25.44 -0.47 5.15
N ARG A 82 24.31 -0.58 4.48
CA ARG A 82 23.84 -1.78 3.80
C ARG A 82 22.82 -1.43 2.74
N VAL A 83 22.77 -2.22 1.66
CA VAL A 83 21.75 -2.11 0.62
C VAL A 83 21.00 -3.44 0.51
N ALA A 84 19.69 -3.39 0.66
CA ALA A 84 18.78 -4.47 0.28
C ALA A 84 18.01 -4.05 -0.98
N TYR A 85 17.34 -5.01 -1.60
CA TYR A 85 16.48 -4.73 -2.74
C TYR A 85 15.16 -5.48 -2.63
N SER A 86 14.15 -4.93 -3.25
CA SER A 86 12.80 -5.45 -3.19
C SER A 86 12.12 -5.30 -4.54
N GLN A 87 11.49 -6.38 -4.99
CA GLN A 87 10.70 -6.43 -6.20
C GLN A 87 9.22 -6.61 -5.85
N TRP A 88 8.38 -5.71 -6.31
CA TRP A 88 6.94 -5.88 -6.22
C TRP A 88 6.49 -7.07 -7.06
N PHE A 89 5.82 -8.03 -6.44
CA PHE A 89 5.37 -9.26 -7.11
C PHE A 89 3.93 -9.17 -7.63
N GLY A 90 3.07 -8.37 -6.99
CA GLY A 90 1.66 -8.24 -7.34
C GLY A 90 0.88 -9.53 -7.07
N GLY A 91 0.99 -10.06 -5.85
CA GLY A 91 0.40 -11.33 -5.45
C GLY A 91 -1.11 -11.31 -5.37
N ILE A 92 -1.73 -12.42 -5.78
CA ILE A 92 -3.16 -12.68 -5.63
C ILE A 92 -3.32 -14.07 -5.01
N TRP A 93 -4.06 -14.13 -3.92
CA TRP A 93 -4.38 -15.37 -3.23
C TRP A 93 -5.87 -15.71 -3.40
N GLN A 94 -6.17 -16.97 -3.71
CA GLN A 94 -7.53 -17.44 -4.00
C GLN A 94 -8.26 -16.56 -5.05
N GLU A 95 -9.58 -16.45 -4.99
CA GLU A 95 -10.49 -15.88 -5.98
C GLU A 95 -10.34 -14.37 -6.28
N ASN A 96 -9.16 -13.78 -6.20
CA ASN A 96 -8.83 -12.36 -6.41
C ASN A 96 -8.54 -11.56 -5.13
N THR A 97 -8.08 -12.20 -4.06
CA THR A 97 -7.63 -11.48 -2.86
C THR A 97 -6.22 -10.92 -3.09
N PRO A 98 -6.05 -9.60 -3.24
CA PRO A 98 -4.75 -9.01 -3.44
C PRO A 98 -3.90 -9.12 -2.17
N LEU A 99 -2.64 -9.50 -2.35
CA LEU A 99 -1.63 -9.57 -1.30
C LEU A 99 -0.46 -8.64 -1.63
N PHE A 100 0.05 -7.97 -0.62
CA PHE A 100 1.32 -7.26 -0.71
C PHE A 100 2.46 -8.28 -0.62
N VAL A 101 2.99 -8.67 -1.77
CA VAL A 101 4.07 -9.65 -1.88
C VAL A 101 5.30 -8.98 -2.49
N PHE A 102 6.43 -9.14 -1.82
CA PHE A 102 7.72 -8.62 -2.26
C PHE A 102 8.76 -9.73 -2.36
N ALA A 103 9.46 -9.78 -3.49
CA ALA A 103 10.62 -10.63 -3.64
C ALA A 103 11.86 -9.90 -3.11
N VAL A 104 12.54 -10.47 -2.12
CA VAL A 104 13.67 -9.86 -1.42
C VAL A 104 14.85 -10.83 -1.28
N ASP A 105 16.05 -10.29 -1.13
CA ASP A 105 17.20 -11.06 -0.63
C ASP A 105 17.03 -11.24 0.89
N PRO A 106 16.85 -12.45 1.40
CA PRO A 106 16.54 -12.66 2.82
C PRO A 106 17.58 -12.10 3.78
N ALA A 107 18.88 -12.31 3.47
CA ALA A 107 19.97 -11.88 4.34
C ALA A 107 20.09 -10.35 4.38
N ARG A 108 20.08 -9.72 3.19
CA ARG A 108 20.15 -8.25 3.09
C ARG A 108 18.93 -7.57 3.68
N TYR A 109 17.77 -8.16 3.49
CA TYR A 109 16.51 -7.61 4.02
C TYR A 109 16.49 -7.62 5.56
N HIS A 110 16.94 -8.74 6.17
CA HIS A 110 17.08 -8.84 7.62
C HIS A 110 18.06 -7.82 8.19
N ASP A 111 19.21 -7.59 7.52
CA ASP A 111 20.19 -6.58 7.92
C ASP A 111 19.61 -5.16 7.91
N VAL A 112 18.76 -4.86 6.93
CA VAL A 112 18.19 -3.52 6.73
C VAL A 112 16.97 -3.28 7.62
N TYR A 113 16.17 -4.32 7.89
CA TYR A 113 14.95 -4.27 8.69
C TYR A 113 15.04 -5.13 9.98
N PRO A 114 15.93 -4.79 10.93
CA PRO A 114 16.02 -5.52 12.19
C PRO A 114 14.76 -5.35 13.08
N GLU A 115 13.87 -4.46 12.70
CA GLU A 115 12.60 -4.24 13.36
C GLU A 115 11.57 -5.34 13.09
N PHE A 116 11.73 -6.09 12.01
CA PHE A 116 10.97 -7.30 11.78
C PHE A 116 11.62 -8.46 12.51
N VAL A 117 10.93 -8.98 13.51
CA VAL A 117 11.44 -10.03 14.38
C VAL A 117 10.85 -11.38 14.01
N MET A 118 11.72 -12.38 13.92
CA MET A 118 11.36 -13.76 13.63
C MET A 118 12.45 -14.66 14.25
N PRO A 119 12.13 -15.88 14.69
CA PRO A 119 13.17 -16.81 15.15
C PRO A 119 14.27 -17.03 14.11
N GLU A 120 15.53 -17.04 14.54
CA GLU A 120 16.68 -17.14 13.65
C GLU A 120 16.61 -18.40 12.76
N ALA A 121 16.10 -19.51 13.28
CA ALA A 121 15.90 -20.72 12.48
C ALA A 121 14.96 -20.51 11.29
N GLN A 122 13.96 -19.61 11.41
CA GLN A 122 13.04 -19.27 10.33
C GLN A 122 13.71 -18.34 9.31
N TRP A 123 14.57 -17.39 9.74
CA TRP A 123 15.39 -16.58 8.85
C TRP A 123 16.33 -17.46 8.03
N GLN A 124 16.98 -18.43 8.67
CA GLN A 124 17.86 -19.39 8.00
C GLN A 124 17.08 -20.29 7.01
N ALA A 125 15.89 -20.73 7.39
CA ALA A 125 15.03 -21.49 6.50
C ALA A 125 14.60 -20.63 5.28
N PHE A 126 14.29 -19.36 5.48
CA PHE A 126 13.95 -18.42 4.40
C PHE A 126 15.12 -18.18 3.46
N ALA A 127 16.33 -18.05 3.98
CA ALA A 127 17.53 -17.84 3.17
C ALA A 127 17.94 -19.09 2.38
N ASN A 128 17.77 -20.28 2.97
CA ASN A 128 18.30 -21.53 2.39
C ASN A 128 17.29 -22.33 1.57
N THR A 129 16.00 -21.97 1.61
CA THR A 129 14.96 -22.66 0.85
C THR A 129 14.50 -21.81 -0.32
N ARG A 130 14.67 -22.32 -1.51
CA ARG A 130 14.39 -21.58 -2.74
C ARG A 130 12.93 -21.13 -2.88
N THR A 131 11.98 -22.03 -2.58
CA THR A 131 10.53 -21.77 -2.63
C THR A 131 9.97 -21.14 -1.35
N ALA A 132 10.87 -20.75 -0.43
CA ALA A 132 10.46 -20.22 0.86
C ALA A 132 9.73 -18.88 0.73
N MET A 133 8.73 -18.73 1.57
CA MET A 133 8.11 -17.45 1.88
C MET A 133 7.99 -17.27 3.38
N VAL A 134 7.96 -16.02 3.80
CA VAL A 134 7.61 -15.64 5.17
C VAL A 134 6.44 -14.66 5.12
N ALA A 135 5.51 -14.80 6.05
CA ALA A 135 4.33 -13.94 6.13
C ALA A 135 4.41 -13.05 7.38
N GLY A 136 3.96 -11.83 7.26
CA GLY A 136 3.76 -10.99 8.43
C GLY A 136 2.63 -11.50 9.30
N ARG A 137 2.71 -11.23 10.61
CA ARG A 137 1.75 -11.71 11.61
C ARG A 137 0.30 -11.36 11.26
N GLN A 138 0.05 -10.16 10.74
CA GLN A 138 -1.30 -9.74 10.35
C GLN A 138 -1.85 -10.60 9.22
N VAL A 139 -1.05 -10.87 8.18
CA VAL A 139 -1.44 -11.72 7.05
C VAL A 139 -1.70 -13.14 7.52
N ALA A 140 -0.78 -13.70 8.33
CA ALA A 140 -0.91 -15.04 8.86
C ALA A 140 -2.19 -15.21 9.71
N ASN A 141 -2.51 -14.23 10.54
CA ASN A 141 -3.72 -14.24 11.36
C ASN A 141 -4.99 -14.08 10.50
N GLN A 142 -4.97 -13.16 9.55
CA GLN A 142 -6.12 -12.87 8.68
C GLN A 142 -6.54 -14.11 7.85
N TYR A 143 -5.57 -14.86 7.35
CA TYR A 143 -5.83 -16.02 6.49
C TYR A 143 -5.64 -17.37 7.20
N HIS A 144 -5.40 -17.33 8.52
CA HIS A 144 -5.17 -18.53 9.35
C HIS A 144 -4.03 -19.41 8.84
N TRP A 145 -2.97 -18.79 8.29
CA TRP A 145 -1.82 -19.51 7.77
C TRP A 145 -0.94 -20.04 8.90
N LYS A 146 -0.42 -21.25 8.69
CA LYS A 146 0.44 -21.95 9.67
C LYS A 146 1.77 -22.32 9.03
N LEU A 147 2.83 -22.32 9.82
CA LEU A 147 4.14 -22.79 9.38
C LEU A 147 4.08 -24.16 8.73
N GLY A 148 4.85 -24.36 7.68
CA GLY A 148 4.91 -25.60 6.90
C GLY A 148 3.81 -25.75 5.85
N GLN A 149 2.87 -24.81 5.74
CA GLN A 149 1.87 -24.85 4.67
C GLN A 149 2.48 -24.50 3.32
N HIS A 150 1.99 -25.20 2.29
CA HIS A 150 2.26 -24.87 0.90
C HIS A 150 1.18 -23.93 0.39
N ILE A 151 1.55 -22.70 0.02
CA ILE A 151 0.60 -21.63 -0.31
C ILE A 151 0.79 -21.22 -1.77
N PRO A 152 -0.22 -21.48 -2.62
CA PRO A 152 -0.22 -20.98 -3.99
C PRO A 152 -0.58 -19.50 -4.01
N ILE A 153 0.28 -18.69 -4.64
CA ILE A 153 0.03 -17.27 -4.89
C ILE A 153 0.14 -17.04 -6.40
N SER A 154 -0.83 -16.41 -6.99
CA SER A 154 -0.80 -16.04 -8.41
C SER A 154 -0.25 -14.63 -8.60
N SER A 155 0.40 -14.36 -9.72
CA SER A 155 0.77 -13.02 -10.13
C SER A 155 0.23 -12.73 -11.53
N ASN A 156 -0.50 -11.62 -11.65
CA ASN A 156 -0.93 -11.12 -12.96
C ASN A 156 0.16 -10.32 -13.67
N ILE A 157 1.20 -9.92 -12.94
CA ILE A 157 2.30 -9.10 -13.45
C ILE A 157 3.43 -10.00 -13.96
N TYR A 158 3.76 -11.03 -13.19
CA TYR A 158 4.93 -11.89 -13.42
C TYR A 158 4.54 -13.35 -13.63
N PRO A 159 4.23 -13.77 -14.87
CA PRO A 159 4.11 -15.19 -15.17
C PRO A 159 5.49 -15.87 -15.08
N GLN A 160 5.49 -17.15 -14.76
CA GLN A 160 6.67 -17.99 -14.83
C GLN A 160 7.08 -18.24 -16.29
N LYS A 161 8.30 -18.68 -16.53
CA LYS A 161 8.82 -19.02 -17.88
C LYS A 161 8.00 -20.06 -18.63
N ASN A 162 7.29 -20.94 -17.91
CA ASN A 162 6.37 -21.91 -18.47
C ASN A 162 4.98 -21.34 -18.81
N GLY A 163 4.77 -20.03 -18.64
CA GLY A 163 3.51 -19.33 -18.86
C GLY A 163 2.52 -19.39 -17.69
N SER A 164 2.82 -20.14 -16.63
CA SER A 164 1.95 -20.22 -15.45
C SER A 164 1.95 -18.90 -14.69
N LYS A 165 0.77 -18.44 -14.28
CA LYS A 165 0.63 -17.31 -13.34
C LYS A 165 0.65 -17.76 -11.88
N ALA A 166 0.48 -19.05 -11.62
CA ALA A 166 0.49 -19.62 -10.28
C ALA A 166 1.92 -19.93 -9.85
N TRP A 167 2.27 -19.46 -8.65
CA TRP A 167 3.54 -19.71 -7.98
C TRP A 167 3.24 -20.46 -6.69
N ALA A 168 4.07 -21.39 -6.32
CA ALA A 168 3.90 -22.19 -5.13
C ALA A 168 5.04 -21.90 -4.15
N PHE A 169 4.68 -21.56 -2.91
CA PHE A 169 5.62 -21.19 -1.87
C PHE A 169 5.40 -22.00 -0.61
N ASP A 170 6.49 -22.29 0.09
CA ASP A 170 6.49 -22.95 1.40
C ASP A 170 6.58 -21.91 2.50
N LEU A 171 5.58 -21.80 3.37
CA LEU A 171 5.58 -20.86 4.50
C LEU A 171 6.52 -21.37 5.59
N VAL A 172 7.74 -20.84 5.61
CA VAL A 172 8.80 -21.26 6.53
C VAL A 172 8.94 -20.37 7.76
N GLY A 173 8.31 -19.18 7.74
CA GLY A 173 8.42 -18.23 8.83
C GLY A 173 7.23 -17.28 8.92
N ILE A 174 6.99 -16.80 10.14
CA ILE A 174 6.04 -15.73 10.41
C ILE A 174 6.77 -14.66 11.21
N PHE A 175 6.96 -13.49 10.60
CA PHE A 175 7.62 -12.37 11.26
C PHE A 175 6.61 -11.44 11.94
N ASP A 176 7.06 -10.78 12.99
CA ASP A 176 6.28 -9.78 13.71
C ASP A 176 7.04 -8.45 13.76
N GLY A 177 6.41 -7.38 14.21
CA GLY A 177 7.06 -6.13 14.49
C GLY A 177 7.61 -6.10 15.93
N LYS A 178 8.77 -5.48 16.13
CA LYS A 178 9.39 -5.32 17.46
C LYS A 178 8.55 -4.51 18.46
N ASP A 179 7.65 -3.66 17.96
CA ASP A 179 6.74 -2.81 18.69
C ASP A 179 5.40 -2.66 17.96
N GLU A 180 4.42 -1.99 18.57
CA GLU A 180 3.06 -1.84 18.02
C GLU A 180 3.04 -1.18 16.65
N ASP A 181 3.96 -0.26 16.37
CA ASP A 181 4.00 0.45 15.10
C ASP A 181 4.55 -0.44 13.98
N TRP A 182 5.58 -1.22 14.27
CA TRP A 182 6.10 -2.21 13.34
C TRP A 182 5.18 -3.41 13.17
N GLN A 183 4.38 -3.76 14.18
CA GLN A 183 3.33 -4.77 14.04
C GLN A 183 2.29 -4.37 12.98
N LYS A 184 1.96 -3.08 12.87
CA LYS A 184 1.05 -2.56 11.82
C LYS A 184 1.63 -2.71 10.40
N GLN A 185 2.94 -2.89 10.26
CA GLN A 185 3.63 -3.08 8.98
C GLN A 185 3.73 -4.57 8.57
N THR A 186 3.18 -5.49 9.37
CA THR A 186 3.22 -6.94 9.09
C THR A 186 2.05 -7.42 8.18
N ASN A 187 1.53 -6.55 7.35
CA ASN A 187 0.48 -6.84 6.36
C ASN A 187 1.04 -7.27 5.00
N GLN A 188 2.23 -7.83 4.97
CA GLN A 188 2.95 -8.19 3.75
C GLN A 188 3.54 -9.61 3.82
N VAL A 189 3.87 -10.14 2.65
CA VAL A 189 4.53 -11.42 2.44
C VAL A 189 5.86 -11.19 1.75
N LEU A 190 6.90 -11.87 2.20
CA LEU A 190 8.22 -11.83 1.57
C LEU A 190 8.51 -13.19 0.93
N ILE A 191 8.98 -13.19 -0.30
CA ILE A 191 9.41 -14.37 -1.06
C ILE A 191 10.88 -14.22 -1.43
N ASN A 192 11.55 -15.34 -1.69
CA ASN A 192 12.95 -15.33 -2.07
C ASN A 192 13.14 -14.75 -3.48
N HIS A 193 13.97 -13.70 -3.59
CA HIS A 193 14.21 -13.00 -4.85
C HIS A 193 14.90 -13.88 -5.88
N ASP A 194 15.83 -14.73 -5.49
CA ASP A 194 16.55 -15.58 -6.44
C ASP A 194 15.62 -16.57 -7.14
N TYR A 195 14.67 -17.14 -6.38
CA TYR A 195 13.63 -17.98 -6.99
C TYR A 195 12.76 -17.19 -7.97
N PHE A 196 12.31 -16.01 -7.56
CA PHE A 196 11.53 -15.12 -8.42
C PHE A 196 12.33 -14.75 -9.69
N ASP A 197 13.56 -14.28 -9.53
CA ASP A 197 14.41 -13.81 -10.63
C ASP A 197 14.74 -14.90 -11.65
N GLU A 198 14.96 -16.12 -11.18
CA GLU A 198 15.23 -17.25 -12.08
C GLU A 198 13.98 -17.77 -12.80
N ALA A 199 12.82 -17.77 -12.14
CA ALA A 199 11.62 -18.43 -12.66
C ALA A 199 10.69 -17.49 -13.44
N ASN A 200 10.79 -16.15 -13.26
CA ASN A 200 9.94 -15.21 -13.97
C ASN A 200 10.28 -15.14 -15.49
N GLN A 201 9.28 -14.80 -16.29
CA GLN A 201 9.41 -14.71 -17.76
C GLN A 201 10.19 -13.46 -18.21
N PHE A 202 10.23 -12.41 -17.40
CA PHE A 202 10.88 -11.16 -17.72
C PHE A 202 12.36 -11.17 -17.34
N GLY A 203 13.08 -10.09 -17.73
CA GLY A 203 14.52 -9.99 -17.55
C GLY A 203 14.99 -10.18 -16.09
N LYS A 204 16.18 -10.79 -15.97
CA LYS A 204 16.82 -11.09 -14.69
C LYS A 204 17.64 -9.94 -14.14
N GLY A 205 17.95 -10.02 -12.85
CA GLY A 205 18.89 -9.12 -12.19
C GLY A 205 18.35 -7.71 -11.99
N ARG A 206 17.06 -7.56 -11.76
CA ARG A 206 16.42 -6.26 -11.55
C ARG A 206 15.50 -6.29 -10.32
N ALA A 207 15.29 -5.11 -9.71
CA ALA A 207 14.35 -4.89 -8.62
C ALA A 207 13.73 -3.49 -8.69
N ASN A 208 12.51 -3.30 -8.20
CA ASN A 208 11.84 -2.00 -8.23
C ASN A 208 12.47 -1.01 -7.25
N PHE A 209 12.90 -1.48 -6.09
CA PHE A 209 13.36 -0.65 -4.99
C PHE A 209 14.72 -1.12 -4.48
N MET A 210 15.63 -0.17 -4.28
CA MET A 210 16.83 -0.36 -3.48
C MET A 210 16.59 0.30 -2.13
N ILE A 211 16.68 -0.48 -1.06
CA ILE A 211 16.46 -0.05 0.31
C ILE A 211 17.81 0.12 0.96
N ILE A 212 18.15 1.34 1.32
CA ILE A 212 19.49 1.70 1.75
C ILE A 212 19.46 2.08 3.21
N LYS A 213 20.12 1.29 4.05
CA LYS A 213 20.35 1.60 5.46
C LYS A 213 21.55 2.55 5.57
N LEU A 214 21.35 3.65 6.26
CA LEU A 214 22.39 4.64 6.51
C LEU A 214 23.10 4.37 7.84
N THR A 215 24.35 4.78 7.93
CA THR A 215 25.10 4.79 9.18
C THR A 215 24.58 5.84 10.16
N ASP A 216 24.11 6.99 9.62
CA ASP A 216 23.48 8.07 10.40
C ASP A 216 22.38 8.72 9.54
N GLY A 217 21.16 8.77 10.08
CA GLY A 217 19.99 9.37 9.42
C GLY A 217 20.10 10.88 9.14
N LYS A 218 21.01 11.59 9.84
CA LYS A 218 21.25 13.03 9.61
C LYS A 218 21.76 13.34 8.20
N HIS A 219 22.37 12.36 7.54
CA HIS A 219 22.93 12.50 6.21
C HIS A 219 22.02 12.00 5.09
N ALA A 220 20.76 11.66 5.41
CA ALA A 220 19.83 11.08 4.42
C ALA A 220 19.67 11.93 3.16
N GLU A 221 19.53 13.25 3.31
CA GLU A 221 19.39 14.15 2.16
C GLU A 221 20.66 14.24 1.29
N SER A 222 21.83 14.34 1.93
CA SER A 222 23.12 14.42 1.20
C SER A 222 23.43 13.10 0.48
N VAL A 223 23.20 11.97 1.13
CA VAL A 223 23.37 10.64 0.52
C VAL A 223 22.40 10.45 -0.64
N SER A 224 21.14 10.84 -0.47
CA SER A 224 20.15 10.76 -1.56
C SER A 224 20.56 11.56 -2.79
N LYS A 225 21.02 12.81 -2.60
CA LYS A 225 21.53 13.65 -3.71
C LYS A 225 22.76 13.04 -4.36
N THR A 226 23.68 12.46 -3.58
CA THR A 226 24.88 11.80 -4.13
C THR A 226 24.50 10.61 -4.98
N ILE A 227 23.57 9.78 -4.52
CA ILE A 227 23.09 8.62 -5.27
C ILE A 227 22.42 9.06 -6.57
N ASP A 228 21.51 10.02 -6.53
CA ASP A 228 20.81 10.49 -7.73
C ASP A 228 21.76 11.11 -8.75
N ALA A 229 22.77 11.87 -8.30
CA ALA A 229 23.81 12.44 -9.16
C ALA A 229 24.69 11.36 -9.85
N MET A 230 24.93 10.20 -9.20
CA MET A 230 25.69 9.09 -9.79
C MET A 230 25.01 8.48 -11.01
N PHE A 231 23.69 8.55 -11.09
CA PHE A 231 22.90 7.93 -12.15
C PHE A 231 22.20 8.96 -13.04
N GLU A 232 22.50 10.23 -12.85
CA GLU A 232 22.00 11.32 -13.70
C GLU A 232 22.49 11.13 -15.15
N ASN A 233 21.61 11.37 -16.11
CA ASN A 233 21.85 11.16 -17.54
C ASN A 233 22.19 9.71 -17.93
N SER A 234 21.87 8.73 -17.07
CA SER A 234 21.99 7.30 -17.38
C SER A 234 20.63 6.72 -17.84
N PRO A 235 20.63 5.54 -18.49
CA PRO A 235 19.38 4.85 -18.81
C PRO A 235 18.54 4.46 -17.58
N ASP A 236 19.17 4.37 -16.41
CA ASP A 236 18.58 3.98 -15.14
C ASP A 236 18.65 5.13 -14.11
N GLU A 237 18.16 6.33 -14.50
CA GLU A 237 18.09 7.47 -13.59
C GLU A 237 17.28 7.13 -12.33
N THR A 238 17.78 7.57 -11.19
CA THR A 238 17.19 7.28 -9.90
C THR A 238 16.49 8.47 -9.26
N LYS A 239 15.55 8.15 -8.37
CA LYS A 239 14.97 9.06 -7.40
C LYS A 239 15.13 8.43 -6.03
N THR A 240 15.95 9.06 -5.20
CA THR A 240 16.23 8.62 -3.85
C THR A 240 15.59 9.57 -2.84
N GLN A 241 14.87 9.03 -1.88
CA GLN A 241 14.17 9.81 -0.85
C GLN A 241 14.12 9.02 0.45
N THR A 242 13.84 9.69 1.57
CA THR A 242 13.67 8.97 2.84
C THR A 242 12.52 7.95 2.72
N GLU A 243 12.59 6.87 3.48
CA GLU A 243 11.51 5.86 3.51
C GLU A 243 10.15 6.48 3.87
N LYS A 244 10.17 7.48 4.76
CA LYS A 244 8.98 8.29 5.10
C LYS A 244 8.44 9.04 3.87
N ASP A 245 9.29 9.77 3.15
CA ASP A 245 8.87 10.55 1.98
C ASP A 245 8.44 9.64 0.83
N PHE A 246 9.07 8.46 0.71
CA PHE A 246 8.65 7.43 -0.25
C PHE A 246 7.21 6.98 0.04
N ASN A 247 6.92 6.61 1.28
CA ASN A 247 5.58 6.17 1.69
C ASN A 247 4.55 7.29 1.50
N LEU A 248 4.89 8.53 1.87
CA LEU A 248 4.01 9.69 1.63
C LEU A 248 3.77 9.95 0.14
N SER A 249 4.78 9.80 -0.72
CA SER A 249 4.63 9.98 -2.16
C SER A 249 3.84 8.84 -2.80
N PHE A 250 4.00 7.61 -2.32
CA PHE A 250 3.20 6.46 -2.72
C PHE A 250 1.72 6.66 -2.37
N VAL A 251 1.45 7.10 -1.13
CA VAL A 251 0.10 7.45 -0.67
C VAL A 251 -0.49 8.59 -1.49
N LYS A 252 0.30 9.61 -1.86
CA LYS A 252 -0.18 10.71 -2.71
C LYS A 252 -0.55 10.24 -4.11
N GLN A 253 0.20 9.31 -4.71
CA GLN A 253 -0.15 8.74 -6.01
C GLN A 253 -1.47 7.96 -5.96
N ILE A 254 -1.73 7.22 -4.88
CA ILE A 254 -3.03 6.59 -4.61
C ILE A 254 -4.05 7.65 -4.18
N GLY A 255 -3.63 8.69 -3.48
CA GLY A 255 -4.46 9.80 -2.98
C GLY A 255 -5.00 10.73 -4.06
N ASP A 256 -4.40 10.78 -5.26
CA ASP A 256 -5.00 11.46 -6.41
C ASP A 256 -6.31 10.77 -6.81
N ILE A 257 -6.40 9.45 -6.64
CA ILE A 257 -7.68 8.72 -6.74
C ILE A 257 -8.64 9.20 -5.66
N GLY A 258 -8.19 9.44 -4.44
CA GLY A 258 -8.97 10.00 -3.34
C GLY A 258 -9.50 11.40 -3.63
N LEU A 259 -8.73 12.23 -4.33
CA LEU A 259 -9.14 13.55 -4.77
C LEU A 259 -10.22 13.45 -5.86
N ILE A 260 -10.06 12.57 -6.83
CA ILE A 260 -11.07 12.28 -7.87
C ILE A 260 -12.38 11.81 -7.21
N VAL A 261 -12.30 10.85 -6.30
CA VAL A 261 -13.48 10.35 -5.57
C VAL A 261 -14.14 11.45 -4.74
N ARG A 262 -13.36 12.35 -4.12
CA ARG A 262 -13.88 13.50 -3.37
C ARG A 262 -14.66 14.45 -4.28
N TRP A 263 -14.17 14.72 -5.49
CA TRP A 263 -14.90 15.53 -6.48
C TRP A 263 -16.17 14.83 -6.98
N ILE A 264 -16.13 13.52 -7.19
CA ILE A 264 -17.32 12.72 -7.54
C ILE A 264 -18.36 12.80 -6.41
N LEU A 265 -17.94 12.60 -5.16
CA LEU A 265 -18.83 12.69 -4.00
C LEU A 265 -19.43 14.10 -3.85
N PHE A 266 -18.63 15.16 -4.09
CA PHE A 266 -19.11 16.52 -4.08
C PHE A 266 -20.18 16.74 -5.17
N ALA A 267 -19.96 16.24 -6.39
CA ALA A 267 -20.94 16.33 -7.48
C ALA A 267 -22.23 15.56 -7.16
N VAL A 268 -22.11 14.35 -6.59
CA VAL A 268 -23.28 13.55 -6.13
C VAL A 268 -24.03 14.27 -5.02
N PHE A 269 -23.33 14.82 -4.03
CA PHE A 269 -23.94 15.58 -2.95
C PHE A 269 -24.67 16.84 -3.47
N PHE A 270 -24.05 17.56 -4.41
CA PHE A 270 -24.67 18.73 -5.04
C PHE A 270 -25.95 18.34 -5.83
N THR A 271 -25.89 17.24 -6.56
CA THR A 271 -27.07 16.71 -7.28
C THR A 271 -28.19 16.32 -6.31
N LEU A 272 -27.86 15.70 -5.18
CA LEU A 272 -28.84 15.37 -4.14
C LEU A 272 -29.47 16.63 -3.54
N LEU A 273 -28.68 17.70 -3.28
CA LEU A 273 -29.20 18.98 -2.82
C LEU A 273 -30.18 19.59 -3.83
N LEU A 274 -29.86 19.54 -5.13
CA LEU A 274 -30.79 20.03 -6.18
C LEU A 274 -32.06 19.23 -6.22
N VAL A 275 -32.00 17.91 -6.14
CA VAL A 275 -33.19 17.03 -6.13
C VAL A 275 -34.05 17.30 -4.90
N VAL A 276 -33.44 17.42 -3.72
CA VAL A 276 -34.14 17.73 -2.46
C VAL A 276 -34.74 19.11 -2.53
N GLY A 277 -34.01 20.12 -3.02
CA GLY A 277 -34.50 21.50 -3.20
C GLY A 277 -35.68 21.57 -4.15
N ASN A 278 -35.59 20.89 -5.31
CA ASN A 278 -36.68 20.84 -6.28
C ASN A 278 -37.94 20.13 -5.71
N THR A 279 -37.74 19.06 -4.97
CA THR A 279 -38.81 18.31 -4.31
C THR A 279 -39.50 19.13 -3.21
N MET A 280 -38.73 19.94 -2.46
CA MET A 280 -39.28 20.88 -1.48
C MET A 280 -40.06 22.01 -2.17
N ALA A 281 -39.51 22.60 -3.23
CA ALA A 281 -40.20 23.64 -4.00
C ALA A 281 -41.51 23.13 -4.59
N GLN A 282 -41.57 21.92 -5.13
CA GLN A 282 -42.82 21.29 -5.58
C GLN A 282 -43.79 21.09 -4.41
N SER A 283 -43.31 20.62 -3.26
CA SER A 283 -44.18 20.44 -2.07
C SER A 283 -44.76 21.75 -1.57
N VAL A 284 -44.04 22.86 -1.69
CA VAL A 284 -44.55 24.21 -1.35
C VAL A 284 -45.61 24.67 -2.36
N ARG A 285 -45.34 24.49 -3.68
CA ARG A 285 -46.31 24.86 -4.72
C ARG A 285 -47.62 24.07 -4.61
N GLU A 286 -47.57 22.79 -4.29
CA GLU A 286 -48.78 21.97 -4.08
C GLU A 286 -49.61 22.42 -2.89
N ARG A 287 -49.08 23.26 -1.98
CA ARG A 287 -49.77 23.75 -0.79
C ARG A 287 -50.27 25.21 -0.88
N ILE A 288 -49.78 25.97 -1.85
CA ILE A 288 -50.27 27.37 -2.06
C ILE A 288 -51.80 27.44 -2.26
N PRO A 289 -52.45 26.47 -2.96
CA PRO A 289 -53.91 26.48 -3.10
C PRO A 289 -54.68 26.08 -1.82
N GLU A 290 -53.97 25.49 -0.81
CA GLU A 290 -54.58 25.05 0.47
C GLU A 290 -54.45 26.13 1.59
N LEU A 291 -53.72 27.22 1.32
CA LEU A 291 -53.55 28.38 2.19
C LEU A 291 -54.42 29.54 1.75
#